data_7f96080bb5b3051e6737e60e86e2086e
#
_entry.id   7f96080bb5b3051e6737e60e86e2086e
#
_cell.length_a   1.000
_cell.length_b   1.000
_cell.length_c   1.000
_cell.angle_alpha   90.00
_cell.angle_beta   90.00
_cell.angle_gamma   90.00
#
_symmetry.space_group_name_H-M   'P 1'
#
loop_
_entity.id
_entity.type
_entity.pdbx_description
1 polymer ?
#
loop_
_entity_poly.entity_id
_entity_poly.type
_entity_poly.pdbx_seq_one_letter_code
_entity_poly.pdbx_strand_id
1 'polypeptide(L)'
;MQVDYCFLLPFTQELSLFSAREFMQLLRNKFNIHTLVIGYDHRFGHNRSENFEDYCRYGEELNIYIVRARAYTDKEGKISSSVIRQLLKEGKVSQAAKFLGYNYYLDGTVVDGYKVGRKIGFPTANLQVDCSDKLIPSEGVYAVYVYVEGKKWAGMLNIGHRPTINNGNNLSIEVNILNFSENIYHKEMRIEFVKYLRPEEKYDTIDALIAQMHKDREKTAKILL
;
A
#
# COMPACT_ATOMS: atom_id res chain seq x y z
N MET A 1 4.42 -8.88 14.66
CA MET A 1 3.67 -9.02 15.93
C MET A 1 2.84 -10.27 15.79
N GLN A 2 2.90 -11.15 16.77
CA GLN A 2 1.95 -12.26 16.88
C GLN A 2 0.72 -11.69 17.60
N VAL A 3 -0.42 -11.68 16.92
CA VAL A 3 -1.72 -11.27 17.46
C VAL A 3 -2.60 -12.51 17.40
N ASP A 4 -3.18 -12.90 18.54
CA ASP A 4 -3.99 -14.13 18.62
C ASP A 4 -5.36 -13.94 17.95
N TYR A 5 -5.95 -12.73 18.08
CA TYR A 5 -7.27 -12.41 17.54
C TYR A 5 -7.30 -11.03 16.93
N CYS A 6 -8.04 -10.87 15.83
CA CYS A 6 -8.37 -9.59 15.21
C CYS A 6 -9.90 -9.46 15.15
N PHE A 7 -10.44 -8.45 15.80
CA PHE A 7 -11.89 -8.17 15.78
C PHE A 7 -12.18 -7.04 14.81
N LEU A 8 -13.00 -7.31 13.80
CA LEU A 8 -13.51 -6.31 12.88
C LEU A 8 -14.85 -5.80 13.44
N LEU A 9 -14.84 -4.57 13.96
CA LEU A 9 -16.05 -3.90 14.40
C LEU A 9 -16.56 -3.02 13.24
N PRO A 10 -17.79 -3.26 12.73
CA PRO A 10 -18.39 -2.37 11.75
C PRO A 10 -18.55 -0.97 12.36
N PHE A 11 -17.99 0.05 11.70
CA PHE A 11 -18.10 1.42 12.15
C PHE A 11 -19.47 1.99 11.73
N THR A 12 -20.51 1.67 12.50
CA THR A 12 -21.87 2.13 12.27
C THR A 12 -22.08 3.55 12.79
N GLN A 13 -23.15 4.19 12.33
CA GLN A 13 -23.55 5.49 12.84
C GLN A 13 -23.75 5.46 14.37
N GLU A 14 -24.39 4.41 14.90
CA GLU A 14 -24.57 4.22 16.35
C GLU A 14 -23.21 4.17 17.06
N LEU A 15 -22.27 3.34 16.60
CA LEU A 15 -20.95 3.24 17.21
C LEU A 15 -20.17 4.56 17.16
N SER A 16 -20.36 5.36 16.10
CA SER A 16 -19.70 6.66 15.94
C SER A 16 -20.14 7.72 16.96
N LEU A 17 -21.31 7.53 17.57
CA LEU A 17 -21.86 8.42 18.61
C LEU A 17 -21.40 8.06 20.04
N PHE A 18 -20.76 6.91 20.21
CA PHE A 18 -20.29 6.51 21.54
C PHE A 18 -19.22 7.46 22.06
N SER A 19 -19.40 7.93 23.29
CA SER A 19 -18.32 8.54 24.08
C SER A 19 -17.18 7.53 24.28
N ALA A 20 -16.00 8.00 24.65
CA ALA A 20 -14.88 7.10 24.96
C ALA A 20 -15.24 6.11 26.08
N ARG A 21 -15.94 6.58 27.10
CA ARG A 21 -16.38 5.74 28.21
C ARG A 21 -17.34 4.63 27.77
N GLU A 22 -18.35 4.96 26.94
CA GLU A 22 -19.30 3.97 26.40
C GLU A 22 -18.63 2.94 25.53
N PHE A 23 -17.67 3.37 24.69
CA PHE A 23 -16.87 2.46 23.88
C PHE A 23 -16.03 1.51 24.75
N MET A 24 -15.36 2.02 25.78
CA MET A 24 -14.59 1.20 26.72
C MET A 24 -15.51 0.21 27.48
N GLN A 25 -16.71 0.63 27.85
CA GLN A 25 -17.72 -0.24 28.49
C GLN A 25 -18.19 -1.35 27.53
N LEU A 26 -18.39 -1.04 26.25
CA LEU A 26 -18.69 -2.03 25.20
C LEU A 26 -17.58 -3.09 25.13
N LEU A 27 -16.33 -2.65 25.07
CA LEU A 27 -15.16 -3.55 25.02
C LEU A 27 -15.09 -4.43 26.26
N ARG A 28 -15.32 -3.86 27.45
CA ARG A 28 -15.34 -4.61 28.71
C ARG A 28 -16.45 -5.66 28.73
N ASN A 29 -17.65 -5.27 28.35
CA ASN A 29 -18.83 -6.13 28.45
C ASN A 29 -18.87 -7.22 27.39
N LYS A 30 -18.50 -6.90 26.14
CA LYS A 30 -18.58 -7.85 25.02
C LYS A 30 -17.33 -8.71 24.86
N PHE A 31 -16.14 -8.17 25.13
CA PHE A 31 -14.88 -8.86 24.90
C PHE A 31 -14.11 -9.16 26.19
N ASN A 32 -14.68 -8.78 27.35
CA ASN A 32 -14.07 -8.99 28.67
C ASN A 32 -12.60 -8.52 28.73
N ILE A 33 -12.30 -7.38 28.10
CA ILE A 33 -10.94 -6.85 28.13
C ILE A 33 -10.54 -6.44 29.54
N HIS A 34 -9.28 -6.69 29.90
CA HIS A 34 -8.69 -6.28 31.18
C HIS A 34 -7.65 -5.16 30.99
N THR A 35 -7.08 -5.07 29.81
CA THR A 35 -6.08 -4.05 29.49
C THR A 35 -6.40 -3.44 28.14
N LEU A 36 -6.33 -2.11 28.04
CA LEU A 36 -6.46 -1.36 26.79
C LEU A 36 -5.16 -0.59 26.52
N VAL A 37 -4.49 -0.93 25.44
CA VAL A 37 -3.29 -0.22 24.99
C VAL A 37 -3.69 0.84 23.96
N ILE A 38 -3.40 2.11 24.27
CA ILE A 38 -3.77 3.27 23.45
C ILE A 38 -2.51 3.86 22.83
N GLY A 39 -2.53 4.13 21.51
CA GLY A 39 -1.43 4.82 20.82
C GLY A 39 -1.14 6.19 21.48
N TYR A 40 0.11 6.62 21.47
CA TYR A 40 0.56 7.84 22.19
C TYR A 40 -0.19 9.11 21.75
N ASP A 41 -0.67 9.19 20.52
CA ASP A 41 -1.42 10.30 19.92
C ASP A 41 -2.85 9.89 19.49
N HIS A 42 -3.27 8.69 19.85
CA HIS A 42 -4.60 8.21 19.48
C HIS A 42 -5.67 8.75 20.42
N ARG A 43 -6.77 9.23 19.84
CA ARG A 43 -7.98 9.65 20.54
C ARG A 43 -9.18 8.94 19.93
N PHE A 44 -10.06 8.45 20.78
CA PHE A 44 -11.31 7.81 20.38
C PHE A 44 -12.49 8.36 21.18
N GLY A 45 -13.69 7.95 20.82
CA GLY A 45 -14.93 8.52 21.31
C GLY A 45 -15.48 9.61 20.39
N HIS A 46 -16.76 9.86 20.51
CA HIS A 46 -17.45 10.92 19.77
C HIS A 46 -16.79 12.27 20.08
N ASN A 47 -16.55 13.10 19.06
CA ASN A 47 -15.86 14.40 19.15
C ASN A 47 -14.38 14.38 19.58
N ARG A 48 -13.80 13.24 20.01
CA ARG A 48 -12.40 13.08 20.44
C ARG A 48 -11.94 14.14 21.44
N SER A 49 -12.83 14.56 22.32
CA SER A 49 -12.60 15.61 23.32
C SER A 49 -11.75 15.14 24.49
N GLU A 50 -11.84 13.84 24.82
CA GLU A 50 -11.15 13.24 25.94
C GLU A 50 -9.65 13.11 25.69
N ASN A 51 -8.88 13.24 26.76
CA ASN A 51 -7.44 13.05 26.81
C ASN A 51 -7.07 11.72 27.47
N PHE A 52 -5.77 11.44 27.63
CA PHE A 52 -5.30 10.18 28.18
C PHE A 52 -5.69 10.01 29.68
N GLU A 53 -5.71 11.09 30.44
CA GLU A 53 -6.11 11.10 31.86
C GLU A 53 -7.57 10.72 32.00
N ASP A 54 -8.44 11.16 31.10
CA ASP A 54 -9.86 10.76 31.09
C ASP A 54 -10.00 9.26 30.84
N TYR A 55 -9.21 8.69 29.91
CA TYR A 55 -9.23 7.25 29.67
C TYR A 55 -8.75 6.45 30.89
N CYS A 56 -7.74 6.95 31.63
CA CYS A 56 -7.30 6.33 32.88
C CYS A 56 -8.41 6.31 33.92
N ARG A 57 -9.11 7.43 34.12
CA ARG A 57 -10.26 7.52 35.04
C ARG A 57 -11.37 6.54 34.65
N TYR A 58 -11.75 6.48 33.38
CA TYR A 58 -12.74 5.50 32.89
C TYR A 58 -12.25 4.06 33.05
N GLY A 59 -10.95 3.83 32.90
CA GLY A 59 -10.33 2.53 33.15
C GLY A 59 -10.50 2.07 34.58
N GLU A 60 -10.28 2.96 35.57
CA GLU A 60 -10.52 2.68 37.00
C GLU A 60 -11.97 2.34 37.27
N GLU A 61 -12.93 3.12 36.75
CA GLU A 61 -14.37 2.86 36.88
C GLU A 61 -14.80 1.50 36.29
N LEU A 62 -14.19 1.09 35.18
CA LEU A 62 -14.58 -0.10 34.43
C LEU A 62 -13.72 -1.33 34.72
N ASN A 63 -12.77 -1.25 35.64
CA ASN A 63 -11.74 -2.28 35.88
C ASN A 63 -10.97 -2.67 34.61
N ILE A 64 -10.52 -1.65 33.86
CA ILE A 64 -9.65 -1.79 32.69
C ILE A 64 -8.33 -1.09 32.97
N TYR A 65 -7.22 -1.80 32.89
CA TYR A 65 -5.89 -1.20 32.98
C TYR A 65 -5.53 -0.47 31.68
N ILE A 66 -5.17 0.82 31.77
CA ILE A 66 -4.87 1.65 30.60
C ILE A 66 -3.36 1.79 30.43
N VAL A 67 -2.86 1.46 29.25
CA VAL A 67 -1.45 1.56 28.87
C VAL A 67 -1.31 2.53 27.72
N ARG A 68 -0.43 3.52 27.86
CA ARG A 68 -0.04 4.40 26.74
C ARG A 68 1.14 3.80 25.99
N ALA A 69 0.95 3.50 24.72
CA ALA A 69 2.05 3.07 23.86
C ALA A 69 3.05 4.22 23.68
N ARG A 70 4.33 3.90 23.63
CA ARG A 70 5.37 4.89 23.33
C ARG A 70 5.38 5.19 21.83
N ALA A 71 5.66 6.44 21.46
CA ALA A 71 5.90 6.79 20.06
C ALA A 71 7.10 6.00 19.54
N TYR A 72 6.92 5.35 18.38
CA TYR A 72 8.05 4.76 17.68
C TYR A 72 8.72 5.86 16.84
N THR A 73 9.97 6.14 17.16
CA THR A 73 10.82 7.10 16.43
C THR A 73 12.05 6.39 15.93
N ASP A 74 12.37 6.54 14.66
CA ASP A 74 13.63 6.12 14.08
C ASP A 74 14.60 7.31 13.99
N LYS A 75 15.87 7.05 13.66
CA LYS A 75 16.90 8.08 13.43
C LYS A 75 16.50 9.09 12.34
N GLU A 76 15.63 8.68 11.42
CA GLU A 76 15.10 9.51 10.32
C GLU A 76 13.84 10.32 10.71
N GLY A 77 13.34 10.20 11.96
CA GLY A 77 12.21 10.97 12.47
C GLY A 77 11.00 10.16 12.90
N LYS A 78 9.85 10.84 13.00
CA LYS A 78 8.58 10.24 13.41
C LYS A 78 7.99 9.41 12.27
N ILE A 79 7.77 8.12 12.51
CA ILE A 79 7.09 7.24 11.57
C ILE A 79 5.58 7.33 11.79
N SER A 80 4.84 7.66 10.73
CA SER A 80 3.37 7.70 10.75
C SER A 80 2.80 7.30 9.39
N SER A 81 1.53 6.87 9.38
CA SER A 81 0.81 6.56 8.13
C SER A 81 0.79 7.74 7.15
N SER A 82 0.74 8.98 7.65
CA SER A 82 0.76 10.18 6.80
C SER A 82 2.10 10.35 6.10
N VAL A 83 3.22 10.13 6.82
CA VAL A 83 4.57 10.18 6.24
C VAL A 83 4.73 9.08 5.19
N ILE A 84 4.30 7.85 5.49
CA ILE A 84 4.39 6.74 4.54
C ILE A 84 3.58 7.02 3.27
N ARG A 85 2.34 7.51 3.40
CA ARG A 85 1.52 7.91 2.25
C ARG A 85 2.18 8.99 1.41
N GLN A 86 2.80 9.97 2.05
CA GLN A 86 3.51 11.04 1.34
C GLN A 86 4.71 10.47 0.55
N LEU A 87 5.51 9.60 1.15
CA LEU A 87 6.63 8.94 0.47
C LEU A 87 6.16 8.13 -0.76
N LEU A 88 5.04 7.42 -0.66
CA LEU A 88 4.47 6.68 -1.79
C LEU A 88 4.00 7.62 -2.91
N LYS A 89 3.35 8.75 -2.57
CA LYS A 89 2.94 9.78 -3.53
C LYS A 89 4.12 10.47 -4.22
N GLU A 90 5.29 10.47 -3.60
CA GLU A 90 6.55 11.00 -4.14
C GLU A 90 7.41 9.94 -4.86
N GLY A 91 6.93 8.70 -4.99
CA GLY A 91 7.68 7.59 -5.58
C GLY A 91 8.83 7.05 -4.72
N LYS A 92 8.98 7.52 -3.49
CA LYS A 92 10.03 7.12 -2.56
C LYS A 92 9.73 5.78 -1.89
N VAL A 93 9.40 4.76 -2.71
CA VAL A 93 8.95 3.44 -2.24
C VAL A 93 9.96 2.72 -1.37
N SER A 94 11.26 2.90 -1.63
CA SER A 94 12.32 2.27 -0.81
C SER A 94 12.39 2.86 0.59
N GLN A 95 12.10 4.17 0.76
CA GLN A 95 12.01 4.80 2.09
C GLN A 95 10.72 4.37 2.80
N ALA A 96 9.61 4.33 2.07
CA ALA A 96 8.36 3.81 2.60
C ALA A 96 8.51 2.37 3.12
N ALA A 97 9.23 1.51 2.38
CA ALA A 97 9.49 0.13 2.78
C ALA A 97 10.29 0.02 4.10
N LYS A 98 11.28 0.90 4.33
CA LYS A 98 12.01 0.95 5.61
C LYS A 98 11.07 1.25 6.79
N PHE A 99 10.15 2.19 6.62
CA PHE A 99 9.20 2.57 7.67
C PHE A 99 8.08 1.54 7.87
N LEU A 100 7.67 0.85 6.80
CA LEU A 100 6.69 -0.22 6.85
C LEU A 100 7.27 -1.52 7.43
N GLY A 101 8.56 -1.78 7.24
CA GLY A 101 9.20 -3.06 7.52
C GLY A 101 8.97 -4.13 6.44
N TYR A 102 8.31 -3.75 5.32
CA TYR A 102 8.07 -4.60 4.15
C TYR A 102 7.92 -3.72 2.90
N ASN A 103 8.08 -4.31 1.71
CA ASN A 103 7.82 -3.61 0.45
C ASN A 103 6.33 -3.29 0.30
N TYR A 104 6.01 -2.02 0.01
CA TYR A 104 4.63 -1.68 -0.32
C TYR A 104 4.16 -2.47 -1.53
N TYR A 105 2.91 -2.92 -1.52
CA TYR A 105 2.40 -3.80 -2.57
C TYR A 105 0.98 -3.44 -3.01
N LEU A 106 0.66 -3.82 -4.24
CA LEU A 106 -0.69 -3.80 -4.82
C LEU A 106 -1.10 -5.23 -5.16
N ASP A 107 -2.32 -5.59 -4.80
CA ASP A 107 -2.98 -6.81 -5.24
C ASP A 107 -4.02 -6.45 -6.29
N GLY A 108 -4.21 -7.32 -7.27
CA GLY A 108 -5.19 -7.13 -8.31
C GLY A 108 -5.25 -8.30 -9.29
N THR A 109 -6.10 -8.13 -10.28
CA THR A 109 -6.32 -9.09 -11.34
C THR A 109 -5.67 -8.62 -12.64
N VAL A 110 -5.05 -9.53 -13.37
CA VAL A 110 -4.47 -9.24 -14.70
C VAL A 110 -5.59 -9.10 -15.73
N VAL A 111 -5.68 -7.92 -16.34
CA VAL A 111 -6.70 -7.60 -17.34
C VAL A 111 -6.10 -7.40 -18.74
N ASP A 112 -6.96 -7.43 -19.76
CA ASP A 112 -6.55 -7.13 -21.12
C ASP A 112 -6.09 -5.69 -21.28
N GLY A 113 -5.00 -5.51 -22.05
CA GLY A 113 -4.46 -4.23 -22.46
C GLY A 113 -4.33 -4.12 -23.98
N TYR A 114 -3.77 -3.02 -24.46
CA TYR A 114 -3.61 -2.78 -25.91
C TYR A 114 -2.54 -3.66 -26.59
N LYS A 115 -1.79 -4.45 -25.83
CA LYS A 115 -0.77 -5.41 -26.32
C LYS A 115 0.35 -4.75 -27.15
N VAL A 116 0.58 -3.44 -26.98
CA VAL A 116 1.62 -2.70 -27.73
C VAL A 116 3.00 -3.21 -27.36
N GLY A 117 3.28 -3.43 -26.07
CA GLY A 117 4.56 -3.95 -25.60
C GLY A 117 4.95 -5.29 -26.24
N ARG A 118 3.98 -6.16 -26.53
CA ARG A 118 4.24 -7.44 -27.23
C ARG A 118 4.83 -7.23 -28.61
N LYS A 119 4.40 -6.20 -29.35
CA LYS A 119 4.89 -5.91 -30.70
C LYS A 119 6.34 -5.42 -30.74
N ILE A 120 6.80 -4.83 -29.62
CA ILE A 120 8.15 -4.28 -29.49
C ILE A 120 9.07 -5.16 -28.63
N GLY A 121 8.67 -6.40 -28.33
CA GLY A 121 9.49 -7.36 -27.59
C GLY A 121 9.44 -7.25 -26.07
N PHE A 122 8.56 -6.39 -25.52
CA PHE A 122 8.36 -6.20 -24.08
C PHE A 122 6.88 -6.45 -23.70
N PRO A 123 6.42 -7.72 -23.70
CA PRO A 123 5.05 -8.01 -23.29
C PRO A 123 4.78 -7.51 -21.86
N THR A 124 3.66 -6.83 -21.65
CA THR A 124 3.25 -6.32 -20.36
C THR A 124 1.93 -6.94 -19.89
N ALA A 125 1.81 -7.19 -18.60
CA ALA A 125 0.57 -7.49 -17.92
C ALA A 125 -0.02 -6.20 -17.31
N ASN A 126 -1.31 -5.98 -17.50
CA ASN A 126 -2.02 -4.83 -16.93
C ASN A 126 -2.70 -5.27 -15.63
N LEU A 127 -2.42 -4.56 -14.54
CA LEU A 127 -3.04 -4.83 -13.23
C LEU A 127 -4.26 -3.93 -13.04
N GLN A 128 -5.40 -4.54 -12.80
CA GLN A 128 -6.57 -3.89 -12.20
C GLN A 128 -6.51 -4.12 -10.69
N VAL A 129 -6.34 -3.05 -9.93
CA VAL A 129 -6.24 -3.13 -8.45
C VAL A 129 -7.60 -3.46 -7.86
N ASP A 130 -7.65 -4.45 -6.98
CA ASP A 130 -8.90 -4.96 -6.41
C ASP A 130 -9.56 -3.99 -5.41
N CYS A 131 -8.76 -3.20 -4.69
CA CYS A 131 -9.23 -2.28 -3.65
C CYS A 131 -9.09 -0.84 -4.11
N SER A 132 -10.21 -0.13 -4.27
CA SER A 132 -10.25 1.28 -4.67
C SER A 132 -9.56 2.23 -3.69
N ASP A 133 -9.52 1.86 -2.40
CA ASP A 133 -8.91 2.67 -1.35
C ASP A 133 -7.40 2.46 -1.22
N LYS A 134 -6.85 1.51 -1.99
CA LYS A 134 -5.41 1.25 -1.99
C LYS A 134 -4.67 2.39 -2.68
N LEU A 135 -3.72 3.00 -1.96
CA LEU A 135 -2.94 4.10 -2.51
C LEU A 135 -2.01 3.58 -3.63
N ILE A 136 -2.15 4.13 -4.82
CA ILE A 136 -1.24 3.86 -5.92
C ILE A 136 -0.07 4.84 -5.81
N PRO A 137 1.20 4.37 -5.86
CA PRO A 137 2.38 5.25 -5.87
C PRO A 137 2.37 6.22 -7.05
N SER A 138 3.25 7.25 -7.02
CA SER A 138 3.36 8.22 -8.11
C SER A 138 3.64 7.56 -9.47
N GLU A 139 3.31 8.29 -10.54
CA GLU A 139 3.66 7.89 -11.90
C GLU A 139 5.16 7.73 -12.08
N GLY A 140 5.54 6.79 -12.94
CA GLY A 140 6.92 6.50 -13.27
C GLY A 140 7.21 5.01 -13.40
N VAL A 141 8.48 4.69 -13.57
CA VAL A 141 8.99 3.34 -13.78
C VAL A 141 9.63 2.82 -12.49
N TYR A 142 9.33 1.57 -12.15
CA TYR A 142 9.75 0.93 -10.90
C TYR A 142 10.35 -0.45 -11.15
N ALA A 143 11.35 -0.81 -10.35
CA ALA A 143 11.75 -2.19 -10.15
C ALA A 143 10.82 -2.82 -9.10
N VAL A 144 10.22 -3.96 -9.43
CA VAL A 144 9.20 -4.61 -8.60
C VAL A 144 9.42 -6.12 -8.54
N TYR A 145 8.99 -6.74 -7.45
CA TYR A 145 8.72 -8.17 -7.44
C TYR A 145 7.26 -8.42 -7.84
N VAL A 146 7.06 -9.45 -8.64
CA VAL A 146 5.74 -9.90 -9.10
C VAL A 146 5.48 -11.30 -8.57
N TYR A 147 4.36 -11.49 -7.91
CA TYR A 147 3.90 -12.80 -7.44
C TYR A 147 2.68 -13.18 -8.24
N VAL A 148 2.77 -14.28 -8.94
CA VAL A 148 1.68 -14.86 -9.74
C VAL A 148 1.80 -16.38 -9.71
N GLU A 149 0.68 -17.07 -9.53
CA GLU A 149 0.60 -18.53 -9.42
C GLU A 149 1.59 -19.13 -8.38
N GLY A 150 1.74 -18.45 -7.24
CA GLY A 150 2.61 -18.88 -6.16
C GLY A 150 4.12 -18.72 -6.39
N LYS A 151 4.54 -18.17 -7.53
CA LYS A 151 5.94 -17.93 -7.88
C LYS A 151 6.28 -16.44 -7.82
N LYS A 152 7.54 -16.15 -7.46
CA LYS A 152 8.11 -14.80 -7.39
C LYS A 152 8.99 -14.52 -8.60
N TRP A 153 8.78 -13.38 -9.25
CA TRP A 153 9.50 -12.93 -10.44
C TRP A 153 10.02 -11.50 -10.25
N ALA A 154 11.07 -11.14 -10.98
CA ALA A 154 11.47 -9.76 -11.11
C ALA A 154 10.68 -9.10 -12.26
N GLY A 155 10.36 -7.80 -12.12
CA GLY A 155 9.64 -7.06 -13.14
C GLY A 155 9.98 -5.58 -13.15
N MET A 156 9.79 -4.94 -14.30
CA MET A 156 9.76 -3.49 -14.44
C MET A 156 8.32 -3.04 -14.64
N LEU A 157 7.86 -2.14 -13.79
CA LEU A 157 6.50 -1.64 -13.77
C LEU A 157 6.46 -0.20 -14.27
N ASN A 158 5.47 0.15 -15.08
CA ASN A 158 5.10 1.53 -15.39
C ASN A 158 3.76 1.87 -14.76
N ILE A 159 3.70 2.99 -14.05
CA ILE A 159 2.47 3.67 -13.64
C ILE A 159 2.38 4.95 -14.47
N GLY A 160 1.35 5.09 -15.29
CA GLY A 160 1.19 6.26 -16.14
C GLY A 160 -0.23 6.43 -16.65
N HIS A 161 -0.50 7.54 -17.30
CA HIS A 161 -1.80 7.81 -17.92
C HIS A 161 -1.85 7.32 -19.36
N ARG A 162 -2.94 6.62 -19.69
CA ARG A 162 -3.21 6.27 -21.09
C ARG A 162 -3.78 7.49 -21.80
N PRO A 163 -3.23 7.89 -22.96
CA PRO A 163 -3.89 8.86 -23.83
C PRO A 163 -5.17 8.25 -24.36
N THR A 164 -6.33 8.64 -23.81
CA THR A 164 -7.64 8.24 -24.31
C THR A 164 -8.33 9.42 -24.98
N ILE A 165 -9.00 9.15 -26.11
CA ILE A 165 -9.77 10.14 -26.89
C ILE A 165 -11.03 10.63 -26.11
N ASN A 166 -11.45 9.93 -25.08
CA ASN A 166 -12.58 10.24 -24.21
C ASN A 166 -12.11 10.53 -22.79
N ASN A 167 -12.03 11.77 -22.42
CA ASN A 167 -11.97 12.47 -21.12
C ASN A 167 -11.84 11.66 -19.81
N GLY A 168 -11.21 10.49 -19.79
CA GLY A 168 -10.96 9.67 -18.61
C GLY A 168 -9.47 9.66 -18.26
N ASN A 169 -9.11 10.14 -17.08
CA ASN A 169 -7.79 9.97 -16.46
C ASN A 169 -7.59 8.50 -16.08
N ASN A 170 -7.46 7.62 -17.07
CA ASN A 170 -7.29 6.18 -16.81
C ASN A 170 -5.82 5.89 -16.50
N LEU A 171 -5.50 5.92 -15.21
CA LEU A 171 -4.21 5.44 -14.71
C LEU A 171 -4.04 3.98 -15.12
N SER A 172 -2.93 3.64 -15.75
CA SER A 172 -2.56 2.27 -16.09
C SER A 172 -1.39 1.80 -15.24
N ILE A 173 -1.45 0.54 -14.82
CA ILE A 173 -0.39 -0.15 -14.10
C ILE A 173 0.03 -1.33 -14.95
N GLU A 174 1.18 -1.21 -15.61
CA GLU A 174 1.67 -2.18 -16.58
C GLU A 174 3.01 -2.75 -16.14
N VAL A 175 3.13 -4.06 -16.03
CA VAL A 175 4.37 -4.72 -15.63
C VAL A 175 4.90 -5.64 -16.72
N ASN A 176 6.16 -5.45 -17.12
CA ASN A 176 6.94 -6.42 -17.87
C ASN A 176 7.65 -7.35 -16.89
N ILE A 177 7.27 -8.61 -16.86
CA ILE A 177 7.86 -9.65 -16.00
C ILE A 177 9.09 -10.20 -16.72
N LEU A 178 10.25 -10.14 -16.06
CA LEU A 178 11.50 -10.58 -16.65
C LEU A 178 11.55 -12.10 -16.79
N ASN A 179 12.02 -12.57 -17.96
CA ASN A 179 12.16 -14.00 -18.25
C ASN A 179 10.86 -14.81 -18.11
N PHE A 180 9.73 -14.19 -18.43
CA PHE A 180 8.40 -14.76 -18.30
C PHE A 180 7.64 -14.75 -19.62
N SER A 181 6.99 -15.86 -19.97
CA SER A 181 6.26 -16.02 -21.24
C SER A 181 4.88 -16.67 -21.09
N GLU A 182 4.48 -17.00 -19.86
CA GLU A 182 3.21 -17.69 -19.61
C GLU A 182 2.00 -16.75 -19.78
N ASN A 183 0.83 -17.33 -20.05
CA ASN A 183 -0.42 -16.59 -20.10
C ASN A 183 -1.00 -16.46 -18.70
N ILE A 184 -1.16 -15.24 -18.22
CA ILE A 184 -1.65 -14.92 -16.87
C ILE A 184 -2.89 -14.02 -16.87
N TYR A 185 -3.61 -13.89 -17.97
CA TYR A 185 -4.87 -13.15 -17.99
C TYR A 185 -5.87 -13.73 -17.00
N HIS A 186 -6.58 -12.84 -16.32
CA HIS A 186 -7.58 -13.16 -15.29
C HIS A 186 -7.01 -13.86 -14.04
N LYS A 187 -5.69 -13.91 -13.89
CA LYS A 187 -5.03 -14.42 -12.68
C LYS A 187 -4.84 -13.30 -11.66
N GLU A 188 -4.89 -13.68 -10.39
CA GLU A 188 -4.47 -12.80 -9.30
C GLU A 188 -2.96 -12.55 -9.37
N MET A 189 -2.58 -11.30 -9.15
CA MET A 189 -1.19 -10.88 -9.19
C MET A 189 -0.92 -9.87 -8.06
N ARG A 190 0.16 -10.08 -7.32
CA ARG A 190 0.70 -9.10 -6.39
C ARG A 190 1.95 -8.47 -6.98
N ILE A 191 2.07 -7.15 -6.83
CA ILE A 191 3.24 -6.37 -7.21
C ILE A 191 3.80 -5.71 -5.96
N GLU A 192 5.06 -6.01 -5.61
CA GLU A 192 5.79 -5.37 -4.51
C GLU A 192 6.79 -4.36 -5.05
N PHE A 193 6.69 -3.12 -4.60
CA PHE A 193 7.56 -2.01 -5.02
C PHE A 193 8.90 -2.05 -4.30
N VAL A 194 10.00 -2.14 -5.05
CA VAL A 194 11.35 -2.17 -4.47
C VAL A 194 12.06 -0.83 -4.67
N LYS A 195 12.05 -0.29 -5.89
CA LYS A 195 12.77 0.94 -6.20
C LYS A 195 12.12 1.72 -7.34
N TYR A 196 12.06 3.03 -7.20
CA TYR A 196 11.75 3.97 -8.27
C TYR A 196 12.97 4.10 -9.18
N LEU A 197 12.79 3.97 -10.49
CA LEU A 197 13.87 4.00 -11.48
C LEU A 197 13.97 5.37 -12.17
N ARG A 198 12.85 5.92 -12.61
CA ARG A 198 12.74 7.20 -13.32
C ARG A 198 11.28 7.66 -13.47
N PRO A 199 11.05 8.95 -13.80
CA PRO A 199 9.72 9.42 -14.21
C PRO A 199 9.29 8.79 -15.54
N GLU A 200 7.99 8.89 -15.84
CA GLU A 200 7.46 8.59 -17.17
C GLU A 200 7.98 9.62 -18.19
N GLU A 201 8.37 9.15 -19.36
CA GLU A 201 8.90 9.98 -20.44
C GLU A 201 8.24 9.62 -21.76
N LYS A 202 8.03 10.63 -22.61
CA LYS A 202 7.58 10.43 -23.99
C LYS A 202 8.77 10.31 -24.91
N TYR A 203 8.67 9.40 -25.87
CA TYR A 203 9.72 9.15 -26.86
C TYR A 203 9.20 9.46 -28.27
N ASP A 204 9.99 10.15 -29.05
CA ASP A 204 9.62 10.54 -30.43
C ASP A 204 9.65 9.36 -31.40
N THR A 205 10.41 8.31 -31.07
CA THR A 205 10.54 7.11 -31.91
C THR A 205 10.38 5.84 -31.09
N ILE A 206 9.90 4.78 -31.75
CA ILE A 206 9.78 3.45 -31.15
C ILE A 206 11.16 2.91 -30.75
N ASP A 207 12.19 3.16 -31.54
CA ASP A 207 13.55 2.70 -31.26
C ASP A 207 14.13 3.35 -29.99
N ALA A 208 13.87 4.64 -29.77
CA ALA A 208 14.25 5.32 -28.54
C ALA A 208 13.54 4.72 -27.31
N LEU A 209 12.25 4.41 -27.43
CA LEU A 209 11.50 3.72 -26.39
C LEU A 209 12.10 2.34 -26.08
N ILE A 210 12.35 1.53 -27.11
CA ILE A 210 12.96 0.19 -26.98
C ILE A 210 14.32 0.29 -26.29
N ALA A 211 15.18 1.22 -26.71
CA ALA A 211 16.49 1.42 -26.11
C ALA A 211 16.40 1.77 -24.62
N GLN A 212 15.42 2.61 -24.25
CA GLN A 212 15.18 2.95 -22.84
C GLN A 212 14.65 1.74 -22.05
N MET A 213 13.73 0.97 -22.61
CA MET A 213 13.20 -0.24 -21.96
C MET A 213 14.30 -1.29 -21.71
N HIS A 214 15.29 -1.42 -22.60
CA HIS A 214 16.48 -2.26 -22.35
C HIS A 214 17.28 -1.75 -21.15
N LYS A 215 17.53 -0.44 -21.06
CA LYS A 215 18.24 0.17 -19.90
C LYS A 215 17.49 -0.07 -18.60
N ASP A 216 16.17 0.09 -18.61
CA ASP A 216 15.33 -0.14 -17.41
C ASP A 216 15.32 -1.62 -17.01
N ARG A 217 15.29 -2.54 -17.98
CA ARG A 217 15.40 -3.98 -17.73
C ARG A 217 16.75 -4.34 -17.10
N GLU A 218 17.85 -3.80 -17.60
CA GLU A 218 19.19 -4.03 -17.04
C GLU A 218 19.30 -3.49 -15.60
N LYS A 219 18.79 -2.26 -15.36
CA LYS A 219 18.74 -1.67 -14.01
C LYS A 219 17.90 -2.53 -13.06
N THR A 220 16.74 -2.98 -13.54
CA THR A 220 15.85 -3.85 -12.76
C THR A 220 16.53 -5.17 -12.40
N ALA A 221 17.17 -5.82 -13.37
CA ALA A 221 17.91 -7.05 -13.14
C ALA A 221 19.03 -6.88 -12.10
N LYS A 222 19.82 -5.81 -12.19
CA LYS A 222 20.88 -5.49 -11.21
C LYS A 222 20.36 -5.24 -9.79
N ILE A 223 19.11 -4.82 -9.64
CA ILE A 223 18.51 -4.53 -8.33
C ILE A 223 17.87 -5.77 -7.72
N LEU A 224 17.30 -6.66 -8.56
CA LEU A 224 16.39 -7.72 -8.10
C LEU A 224 16.92 -9.14 -8.25
N LEU A 225 17.91 -9.34 -9.13
CA LEU A 225 18.56 -10.63 -9.43
C LEU A 225 20.01 -10.62 -8.95
#